data_35126b2fed1a95d8809e448d94693046
#
_entry.id   35126b2fed1a95d8809e448d94693046
#
_cell.length_a   1.000
_cell.length_b   1.000
_cell.length_c   1.000
_cell.angle_alpha   90.00
_cell.angle_beta   90.00
_cell.angle_gamma   90.00
#
_symmetry.space_group_name_H-M   'P 1'
#
loop_
_entity.id
_entity.type
_entity.pdbx_description
1 polymer ?
#
loop_
_entity_poly.entity_id
_entity_poly.type
_entity_poly.pdbx_seq_one_letter_code
_entity_poly.pdbx_strand_id
1 'polypeptide(L)'
;MFKKLFLLAVLAAFAFGAEAKVSLYELLSTPNNKSLLKRLGRENILSSKSEPGTQAIFFASAKSKPELFYLLEFYKDEAAYKKHISSVHFKKFASASAEILASKKAISVKKGLRFLKI
;
A
#
# COMPACT_ATOMS: atom_id res chain seq x y z
N MET A 1 -1.95 14.41 -34.49
CA MET A 1 -0.79 13.49 -34.53
C MET A 1 -0.17 13.24 -33.16
N PHE A 2 0.18 14.27 -32.43
CA PHE A 2 0.78 14.12 -31.11
C PHE A 2 -0.10 13.40 -30.10
N LYS A 3 -1.41 13.63 -30.13
CA LYS A 3 -2.36 12.96 -29.21
C LYS A 3 -2.44 11.45 -29.43
N LYS A 4 -2.34 10.98 -30.67
CA LYS A 4 -2.36 9.55 -30.99
C LYS A 4 -1.08 8.85 -30.57
N LEU A 5 0.08 9.51 -30.76
CA LEU A 5 1.37 8.99 -30.33
C LEU A 5 1.48 8.90 -28.81
N PHE A 6 0.96 9.90 -28.10
CA PHE A 6 0.95 9.92 -26.65
C PHE A 6 0.04 8.81 -26.10
N LEU A 7 -1.13 8.62 -26.69
CA LEU A 7 -2.05 7.56 -26.30
C LEU A 7 -1.46 6.16 -26.53
N LEU A 8 -0.76 5.97 -27.64
CA LEU A 8 -0.06 4.72 -27.94
C LEU A 8 1.06 4.44 -26.93
N ALA A 9 1.81 5.45 -26.53
CA ALA A 9 2.87 5.31 -25.54
C ALA A 9 2.31 4.93 -24.17
N VAL A 10 1.17 5.53 -23.77
CA VAL A 10 0.49 5.20 -22.52
C VAL A 10 -0.06 3.78 -22.57
N LEU A 11 -0.68 3.38 -23.68
CA LEU A 11 -1.20 2.02 -23.87
C LEU A 11 -0.06 0.99 -23.88
N ALA A 12 1.07 1.32 -24.53
CA ALA A 12 2.25 0.44 -24.53
C ALA A 12 2.82 0.28 -23.12
N ALA A 13 2.86 1.36 -22.32
CA ALA A 13 3.28 1.30 -20.94
C ALA A 13 2.36 0.42 -20.09
N PHE A 14 1.06 0.40 -20.36
CA PHE A 14 0.12 -0.50 -19.71
C PHE A 14 0.21 -1.93 -20.22
N ALA A 15 0.42 -2.13 -21.53
CA ALA A 15 0.49 -3.45 -22.16
C ALA A 15 1.79 -4.18 -21.81
N PHE A 16 2.90 -3.46 -21.71
CA PHE A 16 4.21 -3.99 -21.32
C PHE A 16 4.59 -3.50 -19.92
N GLY A 17 3.61 -3.01 -19.18
CA GLY A 17 3.83 -2.37 -17.91
C GLY A 17 4.68 -3.21 -16.98
N ALA A 18 5.61 -2.56 -16.33
CA ALA A 18 6.32 -3.12 -15.22
C ALA A 18 5.32 -3.83 -14.31
N GLU A 19 5.70 -4.98 -13.79
CA GLU A 19 4.84 -5.74 -12.90
C GLU A 19 4.40 -4.87 -11.73
N ALA A 20 3.11 -4.85 -11.48
CA ALA A 20 2.57 -4.19 -10.31
C ALA A 20 3.17 -4.81 -9.05
N LYS A 21 3.47 -3.97 -8.09
CA LYS A 21 3.95 -4.39 -6.78
C LYS A 21 2.78 -4.43 -5.81
N VAL A 22 2.56 -5.57 -5.19
CA VAL A 22 1.53 -5.75 -4.16
C VAL A 22 2.21 -6.09 -2.84
N SER A 23 1.83 -5.40 -1.79
CA SER A 23 2.32 -5.66 -0.44
C SER A 23 1.14 -5.92 0.49
N LEU A 24 1.27 -6.94 1.32
CA LEU A 24 0.27 -7.29 2.33
C LEU A 24 0.96 -7.49 3.67
N TYR A 25 0.50 -6.76 4.65
CA TYR A 25 1.00 -6.86 6.02
C TYR A 25 -0.12 -7.14 6.99
N GLU A 26 0.20 -7.96 7.97
CA GLU A 26 -0.64 -8.20 9.13
C GLU A 26 0.01 -7.49 10.32
N LEU A 27 -0.72 -6.55 10.92
CA LEU A 27 -0.22 -5.71 12.00
C LEU A 27 -1.10 -5.92 13.23
N LEU A 28 -0.51 -6.38 14.32
CA LEU A 28 -1.22 -6.55 15.58
C LEU A 28 -0.84 -5.40 16.52
N SER A 29 -1.82 -4.59 16.91
CA SER A 29 -1.56 -3.51 17.85
C SER A 29 -1.43 -4.05 19.27
N THR A 30 -0.63 -3.36 20.09
CA THR A 30 -0.61 -3.60 21.53
C THR A 30 -1.96 -3.18 22.14
N PRO A 31 -2.34 -3.72 23.30
CA PRO A 31 -3.56 -3.31 23.99
C PRO A 31 -3.63 -1.80 24.17
N ASN A 32 -4.80 -1.23 24.00
CA ASN A 32 -5.09 0.20 24.14
C ASN A 32 -4.50 1.12 23.05
N ASN A 33 -3.84 0.57 22.03
CA ASN A 33 -3.24 1.37 20.96
C ASN A 33 -3.90 1.19 19.59
N LYS A 34 -5.01 0.46 19.53
CA LYS A 34 -5.69 0.22 18.24
C LYS A 34 -6.17 1.52 17.59
N SER A 35 -6.68 2.47 18.38
CA SER A 35 -7.15 3.76 17.85
C SER A 35 -5.99 4.60 17.32
N LEU A 36 -4.85 4.55 17.99
CA LEU A 36 -3.65 5.26 17.53
C LEU A 36 -3.13 4.64 16.23
N LEU A 37 -3.07 3.30 16.14
CA LEU A 37 -2.64 2.64 14.92
C LEU A 37 -3.57 2.97 13.75
N LYS A 38 -4.87 2.99 13.98
CA LYS A 38 -5.86 3.38 12.98
C LYS A 38 -5.63 4.80 12.48
N ARG A 39 -5.36 5.73 13.38
CA ARG A 39 -5.07 7.12 13.02
C ARG A 39 -3.78 7.25 12.20
N LEU A 40 -2.72 6.57 12.63
CA LEU A 40 -1.43 6.58 11.92
C LEU A 40 -1.58 6.02 10.51
N GLY A 41 -2.30 4.92 10.35
CA GLY A 41 -2.57 4.34 9.04
C GLY A 41 -3.36 5.27 8.14
N ARG A 42 -4.38 5.93 8.69
CA ARG A 42 -5.18 6.91 7.96
C ARG A 42 -4.33 8.09 7.48
N GLU A 43 -3.47 8.62 8.34
CA GLU A 43 -2.56 9.72 7.98
C GLU A 43 -1.63 9.31 6.84
N ASN A 44 -1.07 8.11 6.91
CA ASN A 44 -0.21 7.58 5.85
C ASN A 44 -0.97 7.46 4.52
N ILE A 45 -2.19 6.93 4.55
CA ILE A 45 -3.04 6.82 3.35
C ILE A 45 -3.31 8.19 2.74
N LEU A 46 -3.72 9.15 3.55
CA LEU A 46 -4.04 10.50 3.08
C LEU A 46 -2.82 11.19 2.47
N SER A 47 -1.65 11.04 3.08
CA SER A 47 -0.41 11.60 2.57
C SER A 47 0.07 10.89 1.29
N SER A 48 -0.29 9.62 1.11
CA SER A 48 0.12 8.84 -0.06
C SER A 48 -0.71 9.13 -1.31
N LYS A 49 -1.83 9.84 -1.19
CA LYS A 49 -2.71 10.19 -2.31
C LYS A 49 -2.01 10.98 -3.42
N SER A 50 -1.02 11.77 -3.07
CA SER A 50 -0.27 12.57 -4.04
C SER A 50 0.83 11.79 -4.77
N GLU A 51 1.09 10.55 -4.38
CA GLU A 51 2.10 9.71 -5.00
C GLU A 51 1.58 9.11 -6.31
N PRO A 52 2.14 9.47 -7.48
CA PRO A 52 1.56 9.02 -8.74
C PRO A 52 1.68 7.52 -8.99
N GLY A 53 2.64 6.87 -8.36
CA GLY A 53 2.84 5.42 -8.52
C GLY A 53 2.11 4.55 -7.50
N THR A 54 1.50 5.15 -6.49
CA THR A 54 0.74 4.44 -5.47
C THR A 54 -0.72 4.36 -5.93
N GLN A 55 -1.16 3.16 -6.29
CA GLN A 55 -2.47 2.96 -6.91
C GLN A 55 -3.59 2.83 -5.89
N ALA A 56 -3.35 2.09 -4.81
CA ALA A 56 -4.36 1.91 -3.76
C ALA A 56 -3.69 1.46 -2.47
N ILE A 57 -4.24 1.89 -1.35
CA ILE A 57 -3.87 1.41 -0.02
C ILE A 57 -5.16 1.12 0.75
N PHE A 58 -5.28 -0.11 1.23
CA PHE A 58 -6.39 -0.53 2.08
C PHE A 58 -5.86 -0.84 3.46
N PHE A 59 -6.51 -0.28 4.46
CA PHE A 59 -6.14 -0.51 5.85
C PHE A 59 -7.42 -0.80 6.63
N ALA A 60 -7.53 -2.02 7.14
CA ALA A 60 -8.74 -2.48 7.79
C ALA A 60 -8.43 -3.37 8.98
N SER A 61 -9.25 -3.29 10.02
CA SER A 61 -9.14 -4.20 11.15
C SER A 61 -10.05 -5.42 10.96
N ALA A 62 -9.62 -6.55 11.52
CA ALA A 62 -10.43 -7.76 11.53
C ALA A 62 -11.63 -7.55 12.47
N LYS A 63 -12.83 -7.89 12.00
CA LYS A 63 -14.07 -7.70 12.76
C LYS A 63 -14.08 -8.52 14.06
N SER A 64 -13.53 -9.74 14.00
CA SER A 64 -13.47 -10.66 15.15
C SER A 64 -12.29 -10.38 16.08
N LYS A 65 -11.31 -9.59 15.65
CA LYS A 65 -10.13 -9.23 16.43
C LYS A 65 -9.73 -7.80 16.11
N PRO A 66 -10.32 -6.80 16.79
CA PRO A 66 -10.14 -5.38 16.43
C PRO A 66 -8.71 -4.86 16.51
N GLU A 67 -7.82 -5.50 17.24
CA GLU A 67 -6.40 -5.14 17.34
C GLU A 67 -5.61 -5.60 16.12
N LEU A 68 -6.16 -6.50 15.30
CA LEU A 68 -5.50 -7.04 14.13
C LEU A 68 -5.88 -6.24 12.90
N PHE A 69 -4.87 -5.66 12.26
CA PHE A 69 -5.03 -4.85 11.05
C PHE A 69 -4.36 -5.53 9.87
N TYR A 70 -4.96 -5.34 8.70
CA TYR A 70 -4.38 -5.72 7.43
C TYR A 70 -4.09 -4.47 6.63
N LEU A 71 -2.88 -4.39 6.09
CA LEU A 71 -2.45 -3.30 5.22
C LEU A 71 -2.16 -3.89 3.84
N LEU A 72 -2.99 -3.58 2.88
CA LEU A 72 -2.88 -4.06 1.50
C LEU A 72 -2.59 -2.89 0.58
N GLU A 73 -1.49 -2.98 -0.16
CA GLU A 73 -0.97 -1.87 -0.96
C GLU A 73 -0.71 -2.30 -2.38
N PHE A 74 -1.10 -1.46 -3.33
CA PHE A 74 -0.89 -1.67 -4.76
C PHE A 74 -0.07 -0.52 -5.33
N TYR A 75 1.06 -0.84 -5.94
CA TYR A 75 1.96 0.11 -6.57
C TYR A 75 2.08 -0.21 -8.06
N LYS A 76 2.26 0.83 -8.86
CA LYS A 76 2.46 0.70 -10.30
C LYS A 76 3.61 -0.26 -10.65
N ASP A 77 4.70 -0.18 -9.89
CA ASP A 77 5.90 -1.00 -10.07
C ASP A 77 6.76 -0.96 -8.80
N GLU A 78 7.87 -1.66 -8.84
CA GLU A 78 8.83 -1.71 -7.73
C GLU A 78 9.43 -0.34 -7.43
N ALA A 79 9.68 0.48 -8.46
CA ALA A 79 10.21 1.83 -8.28
C ALA A 79 9.25 2.72 -7.49
N ALA A 80 7.96 2.63 -7.78
CA ALA A 80 6.92 3.36 -7.04
C ALA A 80 6.85 2.92 -5.58
N TYR A 81 6.98 1.63 -5.32
CA TYR A 81 7.06 1.10 -3.96
C TYR A 81 8.26 1.66 -3.21
N LYS A 82 9.45 1.62 -3.82
CA LYS A 82 10.67 2.17 -3.21
C LYS A 82 10.54 3.66 -2.91
N LYS A 83 9.90 4.39 -3.80
CA LYS A 83 9.64 5.82 -3.60
C LYS A 83 8.72 6.07 -2.41
N HIS A 84 7.67 5.25 -2.28
CA HIS A 84 6.75 5.34 -1.15
C HIS A 84 7.46 5.10 0.18
N ILE A 85 8.23 4.02 0.30
CA ILE A 85 8.92 3.70 1.56
C ILE A 85 10.07 4.63 1.89
N SER A 86 10.49 5.47 0.93
CA SER A 86 11.48 6.53 1.15
C SER A 86 10.84 7.86 1.56
N SER A 87 9.52 7.96 1.50
CA SER A 87 8.80 9.20 1.82
C SER A 87 8.83 9.52 3.31
N VAL A 88 8.69 10.80 3.62
CA VAL A 88 8.65 11.30 5.00
C VAL A 88 7.43 10.70 5.72
N HIS A 89 6.27 10.67 5.07
CA HIS A 89 5.04 10.16 5.69
C HIS A 89 5.11 8.65 5.96
N PHE A 90 5.73 7.86 5.08
CA PHE A 90 5.93 6.44 5.35
C PHE A 90 6.87 6.23 6.53
N LYS A 91 8.01 6.93 6.57
CA LYS A 91 8.98 6.82 7.66
C LYS A 91 8.37 7.19 9.00
N LYS A 92 7.53 8.22 9.01
CA LYS A 92 6.78 8.62 10.21
C LYS A 92 5.83 7.51 10.65
N PHE A 93 5.06 6.94 9.72
CA PHE A 93 4.16 5.82 10.01
C PHE A 93 4.94 4.62 10.54
N ALA A 94 6.02 4.25 9.88
CA ALA A 94 6.83 3.09 10.26
C ALA A 94 7.43 3.23 11.65
N SER A 95 8.02 4.38 11.96
CA SER A 95 8.64 4.60 13.27
C SER A 95 7.61 4.74 14.40
N ALA A 96 6.53 5.47 14.17
CA ALA A 96 5.49 5.65 15.18
C ALA A 96 4.72 4.35 15.43
N SER A 97 4.41 3.59 14.39
CA SER A 97 3.69 2.32 14.55
C SER A 97 4.55 1.23 15.19
N ALA A 98 5.86 1.23 14.95
CA ALA A 98 6.76 0.23 15.54
C ALA A 98 6.66 0.16 17.06
N GLU A 99 6.42 1.28 17.71
CA GLU A 99 6.31 1.36 19.18
C GLU A 99 5.01 0.78 19.72
N ILE A 100 3.99 0.65 18.89
CA ILE A 100 2.66 0.20 19.30
C ILE A 100 2.21 -1.09 18.63
N LEU A 101 3.12 -1.78 17.97
CA LEU A 101 2.84 -3.10 17.36
C LEU A 101 3.35 -4.22 18.24
N ALA A 102 2.47 -5.16 18.55
CA ALA A 102 2.85 -6.41 19.19
C ALA A 102 3.50 -7.35 18.17
N SER A 103 3.07 -7.31 16.92
CA SER A 103 3.69 -8.06 15.84
C SER A 103 3.44 -7.40 14.48
N LYS A 104 4.36 -7.65 13.55
CA LYS A 104 4.27 -7.24 12.15
C LYS A 104 4.69 -8.42 11.29
N LYS A 105 3.82 -8.82 10.38
CA LYS A 105 4.07 -9.95 9.49
C LYS A 105 3.84 -9.53 8.04
N ALA A 106 4.87 -9.68 7.23
CA ALA A 106 4.72 -9.53 5.78
C ALA A 106 4.18 -10.84 5.21
N ILE A 107 3.13 -10.76 4.42
CA ILE A 107 2.51 -11.93 3.80
C ILE A 107 2.92 -11.92 2.34
N SER A 108 3.57 -13.00 1.88
CA SER A 108 3.95 -13.14 0.49
C SER A 108 2.70 -13.29 -0.38
N VAL A 109 2.58 -12.42 -1.38
CA VAL A 109 1.48 -12.46 -2.34
C VAL A 109 1.97 -13.14 -3.61
N LYS A 110 1.22 -14.14 -4.07
CA LYS A 110 1.56 -14.88 -5.27
C LYS A 110 1.42 -13.97 -6.50
N LYS A 111 2.49 -13.84 -7.27
CA LYS A 111 2.46 -13.13 -8.54
C LYS A 111 1.56 -13.86 -9.53
N GLY A 112 0.89 -13.13 -10.41
CA GLY A 112 0.06 -13.68 -11.45
C GLY A 112 -1.41 -13.85 -11.12
N LEU A 113 -1.83 -13.48 -9.90
CA LEU A 113 -3.26 -13.38 -9.62
C LEU A 113 -3.84 -12.19 -10.37
N ARG A 114 -4.76 -12.48 -11.26
CA ARG A 114 -5.46 -11.44 -12.01
C ARG A 114 -6.74 -11.06 -11.26
N PHE A 115 -7.07 -9.79 -11.30
CA PHE A 115 -8.40 -9.38 -10.91
C PHE A 115 -9.39 -9.95 -11.91
N LEU A 116 -10.28 -10.84 -11.43
CA LEU A 116 -11.41 -11.24 -12.20
C LEU A 116 -12.46 -10.14 -12.09
N LYS A 117 -12.74 -9.50 -13.21
CA LYS A 117 -13.86 -8.57 -13.29
C LYS A 117 -15.14 -9.41 -13.27
N ILE A 118 -15.81 -9.33 -12.18
CA ILE A 118 -17.11 -9.99 -12.01
C ILE A 118 -18.21 -9.10 -12.55
#